data_b1de7f74201831c9e8b37a53377f1907
#
_entry.id   b1de7f74201831c9e8b37a53377f1907
#
_cell.length_a   1.000
_cell.length_b   1.000
_cell.length_c   1.000
_cell.angle_alpha   90.00
_cell.angle_beta   90.00
_cell.angle_gamma   90.00
#
_symmetry.space_group_name_H-M   'P 1'
#
loop_
_entity.id
_entity.type
_entity.pdbx_description
1 polymer ?
#
loop_
_entity_poly.entity_id
_entity_poly.type
_entity_poly.pdbx_seq_one_letter_code
_entity_poly.pdbx_strand_id
1 'polypeptide(L)'
;MAISGVGQSYYQNNVATTKSTKSVNSTGETGNTKELSEAEEMAIFKKEFYAELSRINNHRTVSNMAINISEDAFKKMKEDPQYKQQILNLVQRDWGDSYAPRNCSVMITVGSSLNDYRADSWPVGYDSEFDIRSKNSFYKKTSESKKDKQKELLEEYLEKRQAAKRITQEILDKKLQKEEDMREALRKSDAEKAYNNQILPIF
;
A
#
# COMPACT_ATOMS: atom_id res chain seq x y z
N MET A 1 -4.42 0.18 8.96
CA MET A 1 -4.97 -0.25 7.65
C MET A 1 -4.28 0.57 6.58
N ALA A 2 -3.54 -0.07 5.70
CA ALA A 2 -2.88 0.61 4.60
C ALA A 2 -3.93 1.03 3.56
N ILE A 3 -4.02 2.32 3.28
CA ILE A 3 -4.92 2.87 2.25
C ILE A 3 -4.19 2.70 0.92
N SER A 4 -4.52 1.65 0.19
CA SER A 4 -4.06 1.44 -1.18
C SER A 4 -4.99 2.18 -2.14
N GLY A 5 -4.76 3.48 -2.30
CA GLY A 5 -5.48 4.29 -3.27
C GLY A 5 -4.56 4.69 -4.44
N VAL A 6 -5.12 4.87 -5.61
CA VAL A 6 -4.40 5.32 -6.84
C VAL A 6 -3.67 6.65 -6.61
N GLY A 7 -4.12 7.47 -5.65
CA GLY A 7 -3.44 8.69 -5.23
C GLY A 7 -2.03 8.46 -4.69
N GLN A 8 -1.77 7.30 -4.09
CA GLN A 8 -0.46 6.99 -3.52
C GLN A 8 0.60 6.77 -4.62
N SER A 9 0.22 6.18 -5.76
CA SER A 9 1.12 6.01 -6.90
C SER A 9 1.42 7.32 -7.64
N TYR A 10 0.47 8.26 -7.63
CA TYR A 10 0.67 9.58 -8.25
C TYR A 10 1.72 10.41 -7.49
N TYR A 11 1.75 10.28 -6.16
CA TYR A 11 2.74 10.97 -5.34
C TYR A 11 4.12 10.30 -5.33
N GLN A 12 4.19 8.96 -5.49
CA GLN A 12 5.46 8.25 -5.54
C GLN A 12 6.29 8.58 -6.80
N ASN A 13 5.65 8.82 -7.94
CA ASN A 13 6.36 9.12 -9.18
C ASN A 13 6.93 10.55 -9.26
N ASN A 14 6.40 11.50 -8.46
CA ASN A 14 6.91 12.88 -8.44
C ASN A 14 7.94 13.16 -7.34
N VAL A 15 8.14 12.22 -6.39
CA VAL A 15 9.12 12.38 -5.30
C VAL A 15 10.44 11.63 -5.57
N ALA A 16 10.50 10.81 -6.62
CA ALA A 16 11.66 9.94 -6.91
C ALA A 16 12.86 10.63 -7.54
N THR A 17 13.01 11.97 -7.46
CA THR A 17 14.18 12.66 -8.03
C THR A 17 14.93 13.52 -7.03
N THR A 18 14.98 13.14 -5.77
CA THR A 18 16.03 13.65 -4.88
C THR A 18 16.64 12.52 -4.09
N LYS A 19 17.78 12.05 -4.61
CA LYS A 19 18.68 11.13 -3.93
C LYS A 19 19.17 11.71 -2.60
N SER A 20 18.93 10.90 -1.58
CA SER A 20 19.87 10.56 -0.50
C SER A 20 20.86 11.63 -0.04
N THR A 21 20.74 12.00 1.23
CA THR A 21 21.90 11.84 2.13
C THR A 21 21.52 12.01 3.60
N LYS A 22 21.93 11.01 4.39
CA LYS A 22 22.37 11.05 5.79
C LYS A 22 21.49 11.69 6.87
N SER A 23 21.01 10.78 7.71
CA SER A 23 20.84 10.99 9.15
C SER A 23 22.01 11.75 9.76
N VAL A 24 21.74 12.92 10.33
CA VAL A 24 22.53 13.49 11.43
C VAL A 24 21.56 14.22 12.35
N ASN A 25 21.47 13.74 13.57
CA ASN A 25 20.94 14.43 14.72
C ASN A 25 21.73 15.75 14.90
N SER A 26 21.09 16.89 14.89
CA SER A 26 21.61 18.10 15.55
C SER A 26 20.49 19.11 15.75
N THR A 27 20.23 19.37 17.00
CA THR A 27 19.63 20.56 17.59
C THR A 27 20.26 21.83 17.06
N GLY A 28 19.48 22.83 16.66
CA GLY A 28 20.00 24.16 16.45
C GLY A 28 19.27 24.97 15.37
N GLU A 29 18.40 25.82 15.82
CA GLU A 29 17.94 27.10 15.30
C GLU A 29 18.58 27.64 14.02
N THR A 30 17.76 28.15 13.21
CA THR A 30 17.73 29.42 12.47
C THR A 30 17.20 29.27 11.06
N GLY A 31 16.06 29.87 10.82
CA GLY A 31 15.54 30.55 9.67
C GLY A 31 16.23 30.35 8.31
N ASN A 32 15.73 29.43 7.54
CA ASN A 32 15.75 29.55 6.10
C ASN A 32 14.39 29.00 5.60
N THR A 33 13.35 29.80 5.70
CA THR A 33 12.10 29.58 4.95
C THR A 33 12.48 29.70 3.48
N LYS A 34 12.86 28.57 2.88
CA LYS A 34 12.79 28.45 1.42
C LYS A 34 11.33 28.71 1.08
N GLU A 35 11.06 29.83 0.42
CA GLU A 35 9.77 30.07 -0.19
C GLU A 35 9.46 28.85 -1.08
N LEU A 36 8.43 28.12 -0.71
CA LEU A 36 7.96 26.98 -1.48
C LEU A 36 7.50 27.51 -2.84
N SER A 37 7.81 26.81 -3.88
CA SER A 37 7.25 27.13 -5.19
C SER A 37 5.73 26.92 -5.16
N GLU A 38 5.00 27.68 -5.98
CA GLU A 38 3.53 27.57 -6.10
C GLU A 38 3.07 26.12 -6.37
N ALA A 39 3.86 25.36 -7.13
CA ALA A 39 3.61 23.96 -7.42
C ALA A 39 3.78 23.07 -6.15
N GLU A 40 4.75 23.34 -5.31
CA GLU A 40 4.97 22.61 -4.04
C GLU A 40 3.86 22.93 -3.03
N GLU A 41 3.45 24.19 -2.94
CA GLU A 41 2.33 24.57 -2.09
C GLU A 41 1.02 23.90 -2.53
N MET A 42 0.77 23.84 -3.84
CA MET A 42 -0.40 23.15 -4.38
C MET A 42 -0.35 21.65 -4.10
N ALA A 43 0.83 21.03 -4.17
CA ALA A 43 0.99 19.63 -3.85
C ALA A 43 0.74 19.34 -2.36
N ILE A 44 1.17 20.22 -1.47
CA ILE A 44 0.88 20.12 -0.02
C ILE A 44 -0.62 20.27 0.21
N PHE A 45 -1.26 21.27 -0.39
CA PHE A 45 -2.70 21.50 -0.27
C PHE A 45 -3.51 20.29 -0.74
N LYS A 46 -3.18 19.72 -1.90
CA LYS A 46 -3.82 18.50 -2.42
C LYS A 46 -3.66 17.33 -1.44
N LYS A 47 -2.49 17.18 -0.83
CA LYS A 47 -2.23 16.12 0.16
C LYS A 47 -3.07 16.30 1.43
N GLU A 48 -3.20 17.51 1.91
CA GLU A 48 -4.05 17.84 3.07
C GLU A 48 -5.52 17.57 2.76
N PHE A 49 -6.00 18.02 1.60
CA PHE A 49 -7.36 17.76 1.15
C PHE A 49 -7.65 16.26 1.01
N TYR A 50 -6.70 15.49 0.48
CA TYR A 50 -6.79 14.04 0.42
C TYR A 50 -6.89 13.40 1.83
N ALA A 51 -6.15 13.91 2.78
CA ALA A 51 -6.23 13.44 4.16
C ALA A 51 -7.59 13.75 4.79
N GLU A 52 -8.20 14.89 4.49
CA GLU A 52 -9.56 15.23 4.91
C GLU A 52 -10.61 14.30 4.27
N LEU A 53 -10.52 14.05 2.96
CA LEU A 53 -11.39 13.09 2.27
C LEU A 53 -11.31 11.68 2.87
N SER A 54 -10.12 11.25 3.27
CA SER A 54 -9.93 9.92 3.84
C SER A 54 -10.58 9.72 5.21
N ARG A 55 -10.86 10.83 5.91
CA ARG A 55 -11.56 10.83 7.22
C ARG A 55 -13.08 10.67 7.07
N ILE A 56 -13.63 10.97 5.89
CA ILE A 56 -15.05 10.79 5.63
C ILE A 56 -15.36 9.29 5.62
N ASN A 57 -16.23 8.86 6.55
CA ASN A 57 -16.69 7.49 6.60
C ASN A 57 -17.70 7.22 5.49
N ASN A 58 -17.55 6.10 4.82
CA ASN A 58 -18.53 5.70 3.82
C ASN A 58 -19.83 5.25 4.47
N HIS A 59 -20.93 5.64 3.87
CA HIS A 59 -22.18 4.98 4.17
C HIS A 59 -22.11 3.49 3.76
N ARG A 60 -22.82 2.64 4.50
CA ARG A 60 -22.83 1.18 4.26
C ARG A 60 -23.25 0.75 2.85
N THR A 61 -24.00 1.60 2.15
CA THR A 61 -24.47 1.34 0.79
C THR A 61 -23.52 1.84 -0.28
N VAL A 62 -22.46 2.56 0.08
CA VAL A 62 -21.41 3.03 -0.85
C VAL A 62 -20.25 2.07 -0.79
N SER A 63 -20.14 1.22 -1.81
CA SER A 63 -19.10 0.19 -1.90
C SER A 63 -17.82 0.71 -2.52
N ASN A 64 -17.95 1.46 -3.60
CA ASN A 64 -16.80 2.01 -4.32
C ASN A 64 -16.98 3.51 -4.49
N MET A 65 -15.89 4.24 -4.40
CA MET A 65 -15.90 5.68 -4.47
C MET A 65 -14.74 6.20 -5.30
N ALA A 66 -15.02 7.23 -6.09
CA ALA A 66 -14.01 7.96 -6.81
C ALA A 66 -14.34 9.45 -6.82
N ILE A 67 -13.32 10.29 -6.74
CA ILE A 67 -13.47 11.75 -6.88
C ILE A 67 -12.52 12.23 -7.96
N ASN A 68 -13.07 13.01 -8.88
CA ASN A 68 -12.31 13.75 -9.86
C ASN A 68 -12.42 15.25 -9.56
N ILE A 69 -11.28 15.91 -9.38
CA ILE A 69 -11.22 17.33 -9.01
C ILE A 69 -10.35 18.04 -10.04
N SER A 70 -10.89 19.09 -10.66
CA SER A 70 -10.15 19.89 -11.61
C SER A 70 -9.06 20.73 -10.94
N GLU A 71 -8.00 21.06 -11.66
CA GLU A 71 -6.94 21.96 -11.16
C GLU A 71 -7.49 23.32 -10.74
N ASP A 72 -8.46 23.85 -11.50
CA ASP A 72 -9.09 25.13 -11.16
C ASP A 72 -9.93 25.04 -9.88
N ALA A 73 -10.53 23.88 -9.62
CA ALA A 73 -11.21 23.64 -8.34
C ALA A 73 -10.23 23.68 -7.16
N PHE A 74 -9.05 23.08 -7.32
CA PHE A 74 -8.01 23.13 -6.29
C PHE A 74 -7.51 24.55 -6.04
N LYS A 75 -7.27 25.34 -7.10
CA LYS A 75 -6.89 26.75 -6.96
C LYS A 75 -7.94 27.50 -6.18
N LYS A 76 -9.21 27.36 -6.57
CA LYS A 76 -10.30 28.01 -5.88
C LYS A 76 -10.47 27.57 -4.43
N MET A 77 -10.32 26.28 -4.13
CA MET A 77 -10.38 25.78 -2.74
C MET A 77 -9.22 26.31 -1.89
N LYS A 78 -8.05 26.57 -2.49
CA LYS A 78 -6.90 27.17 -1.80
C LYS A 78 -7.17 28.65 -1.50
N GLU A 79 -7.79 29.38 -2.43
CA GLU A 79 -8.11 30.80 -2.32
C GLU A 79 -9.35 31.06 -1.43
N ASP A 80 -10.34 30.17 -1.51
CA ASP A 80 -11.63 30.29 -0.81
C ASP A 80 -11.87 29.09 0.13
N PRO A 81 -11.58 29.25 1.42
CA PRO A 81 -11.84 28.20 2.42
C PRO A 81 -13.33 27.86 2.56
N GLN A 82 -14.24 28.79 2.26
CA GLN A 82 -15.69 28.54 2.33
C GLN A 82 -16.09 27.58 1.20
N TYR A 83 -15.56 27.79 0.00
CA TYR A 83 -15.76 26.90 -1.11
C TYR A 83 -15.23 25.50 -0.81
N LYS A 84 -14.03 25.39 -0.25
CA LYS A 84 -13.46 24.12 0.21
C LYS A 84 -14.40 23.39 1.18
N GLN A 85 -14.92 24.11 2.18
CA GLN A 85 -15.83 23.53 3.17
C GLN A 85 -17.16 23.09 2.56
N GLN A 86 -17.70 23.86 1.61
CA GLN A 86 -18.91 23.49 0.88
C GLN A 86 -18.72 22.21 0.09
N ILE A 87 -17.59 22.05 -0.61
CA ILE A 87 -17.26 20.81 -1.33
C ILE A 87 -17.15 19.63 -0.36
N LEU A 88 -16.47 19.77 0.78
CA LEU A 88 -16.37 18.71 1.79
C LEU A 88 -17.76 18.31 2.34
N ASN A 89 -18.64 19.28 2.59
CA ASN A 89 -20.00 19.01 3.04
C ASN A 89 -20.83 18.28 1.98
N LEU A 90 -20.69 18.64 0.70
CA LEU A 90 -21.35 17.95 -0.40
C LEU A 90 -20.84 16.51 -0.55
N VAL A 91 -19.53 16.31 -0.43
CA VAL A 91 -18.92 14.98 -0.45
C VAL A 91 -19.39 14.16 0.76
N GLN A 92 -19.44 14.74 1.95
CA GLN A 92 -19.98 14.09 3.14
C GLN A 92 -21.44 13.66 2.93
N ARG A 93 -22.28 14.51 2.37
CA ARG A 93 -23.68 14.21 2.06
C ARG A 93 -23.81 13.01 1.10
N ASP A 94 -23.06 13.05 -0.01
CA ASP A 94 -23.25 12.07 -1.08
C ASP A 94 -22.51 10.76 -0.81
N TRP A 95 -21.56 10.78 0.05
CA TRP A 95 -20.64 9.69 0.37
C TRP A 95 -20.88 9.09 1.74
N GLY A 96 -20.97 9.94 2.76
CA GLY A 96 -21.14 9.54 4.15
C GLY A 96 -22.60 9.31 4.54
N ASP A 97 -23.51 10.13 4.00
CA ASP A 97 -24.93 10.14 4.35
C ASP A 97 -25.81 9.57 3.24
N SER A 98 -25.23 8.84 2.28
CA SER A 98 -25.96 8.26 1.15
C SER A 98 -27.13 7.37 1.57
N TYR A 99 -28.32 7.65 1.05
CA TYR A 99 -29.53 6.86 1.28
C TYR A 99 -29.85 5.88 0.14
N ALA A 100 -28.87 5.53 -0.69
CA ALA A 100 -29.08 4.58 -1.77
C ALA A 100 -29.65 3.25 -1.23
N PRO A 101 -30.72 2.71 -1.84
CA PRO A 101 -31.38 1.50 -1.35
C PRO A 101 -30.57 0.23 -1.58
N ARG A 102 -29.53 0.28 -2.41
CA ARG A 102 -28.64 -0.83 -2.79
C ARG A 102 -27.20 -0.38 -2.72
N ASN A 103 -26.29 -1.36 -2.65
CA ASN A 103 -24.87 -1.08 -2.77
C ASN A 103 -24.58 -0.43 -4.11
N CYS A 104 -23.88 0.69 -4.09
CA CYS A 104 -23.56 1.48 -5.27
C CYS A 104 -22.09 1.87 -5.30
N SER A 105 -21.63 2.15 -6.52
CA SER A 105 -20.37 2.83 -6.81
C SER A 105 -20.69 4.30 -7.08
N VAL A 106 -20.01 5.23 -6.41
CA VAL A 106 -20.27 6.67 -6.49
C VAL A 106 -19.05 7.38 -7.05
N MET A 107 -19.28 8.22 -8.08
CA MET A 107 -18.26 9.09 -8.64
C MET A 107 -18.66 10.54 -8.47
N ILE A 108 -17.81 11.31 -7.82
CA ILE A 108 -17.98 12.75 -7.63
C ILE A 108 -17.03 13.48 -8.58
N THR A 109 -17.57 14.49 -9.26
CA THR A 109 -16.79 15.40 -10.10
C THR A 109 -16.93 16.80 -9.52
N VAL A 110 -15.80 17.49 -9.35
CA VAL A 110 -15.73 18.83 -8.77
C VAL A 110 -15.04 19.77 -9.77
N GLY A 111 -15.76 20.77 -10.21
CA GLY A 111 -15.24 21.85 -11.06
C GLY A 111 -14.91 23.11 -10.26
N SER A 112 -14.76 24.24 -10.96
CA SER A 112 -14.41 25.52 -10.35
C SER A 112 -15.59 26.25 -9.69
N SER A 113 -16.81 25.75 -9.85
CA SER A 113 -18.02 26.31 -9.24
C SER A 113 -18.87 25.22 -8.59
N LEU A 114 -19.77 25.61 -7.68
CA LEU A 114 -20.74 24.67 -7.10
C LEU A 114 -21.69 24.07 -8.14
N ASN A 115 -21.93 24.78 -9.25
CA ASN A 115 -22.75 24.27 -10.35
C ASN A 115 -22.04 23.15 -11.13
N ASP A 116 -20.72 23.06 -11.03
CA ASP A 116 -19.90 22.03 -11.65
C ASP A 116 -19.69 20.81 -10.72
N TYR A 117 -20.32 20.81 -9.54
CA TYR A 117 -20.35 19.65 -8.66
C TYR A 117 -21.38 18.66 -9.17
N ARG A 118 -20.95 17.41 -9.36
CA ARG A 118 -21.81 16.32 -9.81
C ARG A 118 -21.46 15.03 -9.06
N ALA A 119 -22.49 14.34 -8.61
CA ALA A 119 -22.36 13.00 -8.05
C ALA A 119 -23.17 12.01 -8.89
N ASP A 120 -22.50 11.05 -9.49
CA ASP A 120 -23.08 9.97 -10.27
C ASP A 120 -23.00 8.67 -9.46
N SER A 121 -24.03 7.82 -9.53
CA SER A 121 -24.05 6.55 -8.84
C SER A 121 -24.54 5.42 -9.72
N TRP A 122 -23.92 4.24 -9.59
CA TRP A 122 -24.29 3.01 -10.30
C TRP A 122 -24.46 1.88 -9.31
N PRO A 123 -25.47 1.02 -9.45
CA PRO A 123 -25.57 -0.19 -8.64
C PRO A 123 -24.35 -1.10 -8.86
N VAL A 124 -23.81 -1.68 -7.79
CA VAL A 124 -22.70 -2.66 -7.89
C VAL A 124 -23.15 -3.84 -8.75
N GLY A 125 -22.28 -4.22 -9.72
CA GLY A 125 -22.58 -5.23 -10.74
C GLY A 125 -23.11 -4.65 -12.06
N TYR A 126 -23.45 -3.34 -12.09
CA TYR A 126 -23.79 -2.56 -13.28
C TYR A 126 -22.97 -1.28 -13.34
N ASP A 127 -21.79 -1.32 -12.76
CA ASP A 127 -20.91 -0.17 -12.55
C ASP A 127 -19.66 -0.14 -13.46
N SER A 128 -19.76 -0.77 -14.63
CA SER A 128 -18.69 -0.77 -15.65
C SER A 128 -18.29 0.65 -16.08
N GLU A 129 -19.25 1.58 -16.14
CA GLU A 129 -18.99 2.99 -16.46
C GLU A 129 -18.18 3.65 -15.33
N PHE A 130 -18.50 3.37 -14.06
CA PHE A 130 -17.71 3.82 -12.93
C PHE A 130 -16.27 3.35 -13.05
N ASP A 131 -16.04 2.08 -13.38
CA ASP A 131 -14.69 1.52 -13.50
C ASP A 131 -13.89 2.19 -14.61
N ILE A 132 -14.52 2.52 -15.73
CA ILE A 132 -13.87 3.25 -16.82
C ILE A 132 -13.54 4.68 -16.39
N ARG A 133 -14.50 5.41 -15.86
CA ARG A 133 -14.36 6.83 -15.51
C ARG A 133 -13.44 7.07 -14.31
N SER A 134 -13.39 6.11 -13.37
CA SER A 134 -12.59 6.22 -12.14
C SER A 134 -11.13 5.87 -12.32
N LYS A 135 -10.68 5.41 -13.49
CA LYS A 135 -9.27 5.00 -13.71
C LYS A 135 -8.26 6.12 -13.43
N ASN A 136 -8.62 7.36 -13.78
CA ASN A 136 -7.76 8.53 -13.63
C ASN A 136 -8.29 9.50 -12.55
N SER A 137 -9.05 8.99 -11.59
CA SER A 137 -9.59 9.81 -10.51
C SER A 137 -8.51 10.29 -9.59
N PHE A 138 -8.67 11.51 -9.06
CA PHE A 138 -7.79 12.07 -8.02
C PHE A 138 -7.75 11.19 -6.78
N TYR A 139 -8.90 10.65 -6.38
CA TYR A 139 -9.04 9.74 -5.25
C TYR A 139 -9.98 8.60 -5.60
N LYS A 140 -9.59 7.39 -5.28
CA LYS A 140 -10.43 6.19 -5.42
C LYS A 140 -10.31 5.34 -4.16
N LYS A 141 -11.45 4.93 -3.61
CA LYS A 141 -11.55 3.97 -2.51
C LYS A 141 -12.51 2.87 -2.94
N THR A 142 -12.06 1.65 -2.92
CA THR A 142 -12.85 0.46 -3.25
C THR A 142 -13.03 -0.34 -1.99
N SER A 143 -14.24 -0.80 -1.71
CA SER A 143 -14.44 -1.80 -0.66
C SER A 143 -13.82 -3.09 -1.17
N GLU A 144 -12.70 -3.48 -0.56
CA GLU A 144 -12.15 -4.80 -0.80
C GLU A 144 -13.23 -5.84 -0.52
N SER A 145 -13.54 -6.64 -1.52
CA SER A 145 -14.53 -7.70 -1.33
C SER A 145 -13.97 -8.68 -0.28
N LYS A 146 -14.86 -9.26 0.53
CA LYS A 146 -14.42 -10.28 1.51
C LYS A 146 -13.66 -11.43 0.83
N LYS A 147 -13.95 -11.69 -0.45
CA LYS A 147 -13.25 -12.69 -1.27
C LYS A 147 -11.81 -12.31 -1.57
N ASP A 148 -11.54 -11.02 -1.86
CA ASP A 148 -10.18 -10.55 -2.15
C ASP A 148 -9.31 -10.59 -0.91
N LYS A 149 -9.86 -10.20 0.26
CA LYS A 149 -9.16 -10.35 1.55
C LYS A 149 -8.90 -11.81 1.91
N GLN A 150 -9.86 -12.69 1.65
CA GLN A 150 -9.67 -14.13 1.88
C GLN A 150 -8.61 -14.71 0.94
N LYS A 151 -8.57 -14.26 -0.33
CA LYS A 151 -7.58 -14.68 -1.30
C LYS A 151 -6.18 -14.22 -0.90
N GLU A 152 -6.03 -12.97 -0.52
CA GLU A 152 -4.76 -12.40 -0.03
C GLU A 152 -4.26 -13.13 1.23
N LEU A 153 -5.14 -13.36 2.22
CA LEU A 153 -4.81 -14.14 3.41
C LEU A 153 -4.41 -15.59 3.08
N LEU A 154 -5.07 -16.19 2.11
CA LEU A 154 -4.76 -17.54 1.66
C LEU A 154 -3.40 -17.59 0.95
N GLU A 155 -3.10 -16.62 0.08
CA GLU A 155 -1.81 -16.51 -0.60
C GLU A 155 -0.68 -16.30 0.42
N GLU A 156 -0.85 -15.40 1.38
CA GLU A 156 0.12 -15.16 2.46
C GLU A 156 0.35 -16.44 3.31
N TYR A 157 -0.72 -17.15 3.63
CA TYR A 157 -0.63 -18.42 4.36
C TYR A 157 0.12 -19.49 3.56
N LEU A 158 -0.15 -19.61 2.27
CA LEU A 158 0.53 -20.57 1.39
C LEU A 158 2.02 -20.26 1.25
N GLU A 159 2.36 -18.98 1.12
CA GLU A 159 3.76 -18.53 1.06
C GLU A 159 4.52 -18.84 2.36
N LYS A 160 3.94 -18.50 3.51
CA LYS A 160 4.51 -18.85 4.82
C LYS A 160 4.70 -20.35 4.99
N ARG A 161 3.74 -21.16 4.55
CA ARG A 161 3.82 -22.62 4.59
C ARG A 161 4.91 -23.16 3.67
N GLN A 162 5.09 -22.60 2.48
CA GLN A 162 6.17 -22.99 1.58
C GLN A 162 7.54 -22.60 2.14
N ALA A 163 7.68 -21.40 2.71
CA ALA A 163 8.92 -20.99 3.37
C ALA A 163 9.28 -21.90 4.54
N ALA A 164 8.31 -22.24 5.39
CA ALA A 164 8.52 -23.18 6.50
C ALA A 164 8.97 -24.57 6.00
N LYS A 165 8.38 -25.09 4.93
CA LYS A 165 8.80 -26.36 4.33
C LYS A 165 10.25 -26.31 3.81
N ARG A 166 10.65 -25.22 3.15
CA ARG A 166 12.03 -25.03 2.67
C ARG A 166 13.03 -25.06 3.84
N ILE A 167 12.74 -24.32 4.91
CA ILE A 167 13.59 -24.29 6.11
C ILE A 167 13.69 -25.67 6.74
N THR A 168 12.57 -26.40 6.84
CA THR A 168 12.58 -27.76 7.41
C THR A 168 13.41 -28.70 6.54
N GLN A 169 13.32 -28.57 5.24
CA GLN A 169 14.10 -29.38 4.29
C GLN A 169 15.59 -29.09 4.41
N GLU A 170 15.99 -27.83 4.46
CA GLU A 170 17.39 -27.43 4.68
C GLU A 170 17.97 -27.95 5.99
N ILE A 171 17.16 -27.94 7.06
CA ILE A 171 17.60 -28.50 8.36
C ILE A 171 17.80 -30.01 8.26
N LEU A 172 16.90 -30.71 7.54
CA LEU A 172 16.99 -32.14 7.34
C LEU A 172 18.23 -32.50 6.53
N ASP A 173 18.45 -31.79 5.43
CA ASP A 173 19.61 -32.01 4.55
C ASP A 173 20.92 -31.75 5.28
N LYS A 174 21.00 -30.68 6.07
CA LYS A 174 22.16 -30.40 6.94
C LYS A 174 22.40 -31.49 8.00
N LYS A 175 21.35 -32.10 8.55
CA LYS A 175 21.48 -33.22 9.49
C LYS A 175 22.00 -34.46 8.80
N LEU A 176 21.45 -34.80 7.63
CA LEU A 176 21.92 -35.95 6.86
C LEU A 176 23.39 -35.81 6.47
N GLN A 177 23.79 -34.65 6.02
CA GLN A 177 25.17 -34.37 5.64
C GLN A 177 26.13 -34.52 6.85
N LYS A 178 25.74 -33.99 8.02
CA LYS A 178 26.53 -34.18 9.25
C LYS A 178 26.63 -35.66 9.66
N GLU A 179 25.58 -36.43 9.48
CA GLU A 179 25.57 -37.86 9.76
C GLU A 179 26.50 -38.64 8.82
N GLU A 180 26.49 -38.30 7.55
CA GLU A 180 27.39 -38.87 6.54
C GLU A 180 28.84 -38.51 6.81
N ASP A 181 29.16 -37.27 7.12
CA ASP A 181 30.51 -36.81 7.48
C ASP A 181 31.01 -37.54 8.73
N MET A 182 30.16 -37.73 9.72
CA MET A 182 30.49 -38.44 10.95
C MET A 182 30.76 -39.92 10.69
N ARG A 183 29.96 -40.57 9.83
CA ARG A 183 30.18 -41.98 9.42
C ARG A 183 31.46 -42.11 8.62
N GLU A 184 31.79 -41.17 7.77
CA GLU A 184 33.03 -41.19 7.00
C GLU A 184 34.25 -40.99 7.90
N ALA A 185 34.18 -40.08 8.89
CA ALA A 185 35.23 -39.89 9.89
C ALA A 185 35.46 -41.13 10.73
N LEU A 186 34.39 -41.84 11.14
CA LEU A 186 34.47 -43.09 11.87
C LEU A 186 35.16 -44.17 11.02
N ARG A 187 34.78 -44.35 9.77
CA ARG A 187 35.42 -45.31 8.86
C ARG A 187 36.89 -45.02 8.64
N LYS A 188 37.30 -43.75 8.50
CA LYS A 188 38.72 -43.37 8.42
C LYS A 188 39.47 -43.69 9.70
N SER A 189 38.92 -43.39 10.88
CA SER A 189 39.51 -43.72 12.16
C SER A 189 39.68 -45.25 12.38
N ASP A 190 38.68 -46.04 11.97
CA ASP A 190 38.76 -47.50 12.10
C ASP A 190 39.77 -48.10 11.09
N ALA A 191 39.88 -47.56 9.90
CA ALA A 191 40.90 -47.96 8.95
C ALA A 191 42.32 -47.61 9.43
N GLU A 192 42.53 -46.43 10.02
CA GLU A 192 43.82 -46.06 10.62
C GLU A 192 44.20 -46.95 11.80
N LYS A 193 43.23 -47.31 12.66
CA LYS A 193 43.47 -48.27 13.76
C LYS A 193 43.84 -49.67 13.26
N ALA A 194 43.15 -50.12 12.21
CA ALA A 194 43.46 -51.42 11.60
C ALA A 194 44.85 -51.43 10.96
N TYR A 195 45.25 -50.35 10.32
CA TYR A 195 46.57 -50.21 9.73
C TYR A 195 47.68 -50.19 10.80
N ASN A 196 47.51 -49.42 11.87
CA ASN A 196 48.48 -49.32 12.98
C ASN A 196 48.60 -50.61 13.75
N ASN A 197 47.53 -51.42 13.88
CA ASN A 197 47.61 -52.75 14.54
C ASN A 197 48.33 -53.83 13.72
N GLN A 198 48.48 -53.61 12.40
CA GLN A 198 49.24 -54.53 11.53
C GLN A 198 50.76 -54.27 11.55
N ILE A 199 51.20 -53.14 12.10
CA ILE A 199 52.62 -52.75 12.19
C ILE A 199 53.23 -53.06 13.58
N LEU A 200 52.68 -53.94 14.33
CA LEU A 200 53.42 -54.42 15.55
C LEU A 200 54.55 -55.31 15.11
N PRO A 201 55.82 -54.98 15.48
CA PRO A 201 56.97 -55.79 15.12
C PRO A 201 56.89 -57.08 15.81
N ILE A 202 57.08 -58.18 15.09
CA ILE A 202 57.42 -59.48 15.59
C ILE A 202 58.84 -59.38 16.12
N PHE A 203 58.97 -59.24 17.42
CA PHE A 203 60.23 -59.54 18.13
C PHE A 203 60.05 -60.77 18.99
#